data_0e8aac0ace6a22e06b184586fe5dccab
#
_entry.id   0e8aac0ace6a22e06b184586fe5dccab
#
_cell.length_a   1.000
_cell.length_b   1.000
_cell.length_c   1.000
_cell.angle_alpha   90.00
_cell.angle_beta   90.00
_cell.angle_gamma   90.00
#
_symmetry.space_group_name_H-M   'P 1'
#
loop_
_entity.id
_entity.type
_entity.pdbx_description
1 polymer ?
#
loop_
_entity_poly.entity_id
_entity_poly.type
_entity_poly.pdbx_seq_one_letter_code
_entity_poly.pdbx_strand_id
1 'polypeptide(L)'
;SMTLGDYPGTPQLIISTIADILILLIAQMLDTGVMLVHMNMTRGQTYRIRDVFTPFRNGAERFFLAAVLFDVFLVIAGIPAIAGVLYFYKTGVSGLSGALLAAGSILGLIFTFCVLLTYRMVFFFLLDHPHLSVRDAFRTCRKFMRGRRRKLLYILFSFLGWGSLAICSFGIAALWISPYMTQTLLTFYLDGTGELDQIPVRDYDQEARRFTGSIF
;
A
#
# COMPACT_ATOMS: atom_id res chain seq x y z
N SER A 1 39.38 -12.14 11.42
CA SER A 1 38.10 -11.90 10.76
C SER A 1 37.00 -11.80 11.83
N MET A 2 36.65 -10.56 12.18
CA MET A 2 35.46 -10.32 13.05
C MET A 2 34.22 -10.77 12.33
N THR A 3 33.42 -11.63 12.94
CA THR A 3 32.10 -12.03 12.45
C THR A 3 31.06 -10.99 12.83
N LEU A 4 29.94 -10.94 12.11
CA LEU A 4 28.82 -10.02 12.40
C LEU A 4 28.30 -10.14 13.86
N GLY A 5 28.57 -11.28 14.55
CA GLY A 5 28.20 -11.51 15.94
C GLY A 5 29.09 -10.85 16.99
N ASP A 6 30.24 -10.31 16.58
CA ASP A 6 31.24 -9.77 17.52
C ASP A 6 31.03 -8.29 17.89
N TYR A 7 30.02 -7.62 17.26
CA TYR A 7 29.67 -6.25 17.59
C TYR A 7 28.71 -6.20 18.79
N PRO A 8 29.06 -5.48 19.86
CA PRO A 8 28.13 -5.27 20.97
C PRO A 8 26.89 -4.50 20.46
N GLY A 9 25.75 -5.16 20.45
CA GLY A 9 24.49 -4.59 19.94
C GLY A 9 23.87 -5.34 18.76
N THR A 10 24.56 -6.28 18.11
CA THR A 10 24.00 -7.08 17.00
C THR A 10 22.75 -7.86 17.37
N PRO A 11 22.60 -8.47 18.59
CA PRO A 11 21.38 -9.13 18.98
C PRO A 11 20.18 -8.16 19.07
N GLN A 12 20.42 -6.95 19.57
CA GLN A 12 19.39 -5.91 19.68
C GLN A 12 18.93 -5.42 18.29
N LEU A 13 19.87 -5.23 17.36
CA LEU A 13 19.56 -4.86 15.97
C LEU A 13 18.73 -5.96 15.27
N ILE A 14 19.07 -7.22 15.47
CA ILE A 14 18.31 -8.35 14.89
C ILE A 14 16.88 -8.38 15.47
N ILE A 15 16.75 -8.26 16.80
CA ILE A 15 15.45 -8.28 17.46
C ILE A 15 14.59 -7.11 17.03
N SER A 16 15.15 -5.88 16.96
CA SER A 16 14.42 -4.71 16.51
C SER A 16 13.98 -4.85 15.05
N THR A 17 14.86 -5.33 14.17
CA THR A 17 14.50 -5.54 12.75
C THR A 17 13.39 -6.58 12.57
N ILE A 18 13.42 -7.67 13.35
CA ILE A 18 12.34 -8.67 13.32
C ILE A 18 11.04 -8.06 13.83
N ALA A 19 11.09 -7.28 14.91
CA ALA A 19 9.92 -6.61 15.46
C ALA A 19 9.33 -5.61 14.45
N ASP A 20 10.17 -4.81 13.77
CA ASP A 20 9.76 -3.86 12.75
C ASP A 20 9.06 -4.56 11.57
N ILE A 21 9.62 -5.68 11.09
CA ILE A 21 9.02 -6.49 10.02
C ILE A 21 7.65 -7.03 10.45
N LEU A 22 7.53 -7.56 11.69
CA LEU A 22 6.25 -8.06 12.20
C LEU A 22 5.20 -6.95 12.32
N ILE A 23 5.59 -5.78 12.83
CA ILE A 23 4.70 -4.61 12.92
C ILE A 23 4.23 -4.18 11.54
N LEU A 24 5.15 -4.14 10.56
CA LEU A 24 4.82 -3.78 9.17
C LEU A 24 3.80 -4.75 8.57
N LEU A 25 4.01 -6.06 8.72
CA LEU A 25 3.09 -7.08 8.20
C LEU A 25 1.71 -7.01 8.86
N ILE A 26 1.66 -6.80 10.17
CA ILE A 26 0.39 -6.62 10.90
C ILE A 26 -0.33 -5.35 10.42
N ALA A 27 0.40 -4.26 10.26
CA ALA A 27 -0.15 -3.00 9.76
C ALA A 27 -0.73 -3.15 8.34
N GLN A 28 -0.05 -3.88 7.44
CA GLN A 28 -0.56 -4.16 6.09
C GLN A 28 -1.83 -5.02 6.10
N MET A 29 -1.93 -6.00 7.02
CA MET A 29 -3.14 -6.80 7.18
C MET A 29 -4.31 -5.97 7.70
N LEU A 30 -4.06 -5.06 8.65
CA LEU A 30 -5.08 -4.12 9.14
C LEU A 30 -5.52 -3.15 8.03
N ASP A 31 -4.59 -2.60 7.26
CA ASP A 31 -4.88 -1.74 6.11
C ASP A 31 -5.77 -2.47 5.07
N THR A 32 -5.46 -3.74 4.81
CA THR A 32 -6.29 -4.61 3.96
C THR A 32 -7.71 -4.77 4.51
N GLY A 33 -7.87 -4.89 5.82
CA GLY A 33 -9.19 -4.93 6.48
C GLY A 33 -9.95 -3.60 6.35
N VAL A 34 -9.26 -2.47 6.47
CA VAL A 34 -9.83 -1.14 6.20
C VAL A 34 -10.27 -1.03 4.74
N MET A 35 -9.48 -1.54 3.77
CA MET A 35 -9.88 -1.59 2.36
C MET A 35 -11.18 -2.37 2.17
N LEU A 36 -11.36 -3.51 2.86
CA LEU A 36 -12.60 -4.30 2.81
C LEU A 36 -13.81 -3.50 3.30
N VAL A 37 -13.67 -2.78 4.41
CA VAL A 37 -14.74 -1.91 4.93
C VAL A 37 -15.13 -0.85 3.90
N HIS A 38 -14.15 -0.19 3.27
CA HIS A 38 -14.41 0.79 2.21
C HIS A 38 -15.09 0.16 0.99
N MET A 39 -14.71 -1.07 0.58
CA MET A 39 -15.36 -1.81 -0.51
C MET A 39 -16.83 -2.07 -0.20
N ASN A 40 -17.13 -2.61 0.98
CA ASN A 40 -18.50 -2.90 1.41
C ASN A 40 -19.35 -1.62 1.49
N MET A 41 -18.76 -0.54 2.01
CA MET A 41 -19.39 0.78 2.09
C MET A 41 -19.78 1.31 0.70
N THR A 42 -18.87 1.24 -0.27
CA THR A 42 -19.09 1.72 -1.62
C THR A 42 -20.12 0.88 -2.37
N ARG A 43 -20.14 -0.44 -2.14
CA ARG A 43 -21.13 -1.38 -2.70
C ARG A 43 -22.48 -1.35 -2.00
N GLY A 44 -22.67 -0.52 -0.96
CA GLY A 44 -23.91 -0.47 -0.17
C GLY A 44 -24.17 -1.70 0.68
N GLN A 45 -23.14 -2.52 0.93
CA GLN A 45 -23.23 -3.71 1.76
C GLN A 45 -23.13 -3.33 3.25
N THR A 46 -23.67 -4.19 4.11
CA THR A 46 -23.53 -4.01 5.57
C THR A 46 -22.07 -4.20 5.98
N TYR A 47 -21.53 -3.26 6.73
CA TYR A 47 -20.17 -3.30 7.24
C TYR A 47 -20.16 -3.07 8.75
N ARG A 48 -19.17 -3.63 9.41
CA ARG A 48 -18.96 -3.49 10.86
C ARG A 48 -17.48 -3.22 11.12
N ILE A 49 -17.16 -2.52 12.21
CA ILE A 49 -15.76 -2.25 12.61
C ILE A 49 -14.95 -3.55 12.73
N ARG A 50 -15.59 -4.64 13.17
CA ARG A 50 -14.94 -5.96 13.27
C ARG A 50 -14.48 -6.53 11.91
N ASP A 51 -15.01 -6.05 10.81
CA ASP A 51 -14.65 -6.51 9.46
C ASP A 51 -13.23 -6.11 9.08
N VAL A 52 -12.64 -5.12 9.79
CA VAL A 52 -11.21 -4.78 9.71
C VAL A 52 -10.32 -5.99 10.04
N PHE A 53 -10.79 -6.88 10.91
CA PHE A 53 -10.04 -8.09 11.30
C PHE A 53 -10.32 -9.30 10.40
N THR A 54 -11.12 -9.14 9.35
CA THR A 54 -11.44 -10.24 8.41
C THR A 54 -10.21 -10.87 7.78
N PRO A 55 -9.17 -10.13 7.34
CA PRO A 55 -7.96 -10.73 6.79
C PRO A 55 -7.23 -11.66 7.76
N PHE A 56 -7.37 -11.46 9.09
CA PHE A 56 -6.80 -12.34 10.10
C PHE A 56 -7.62 -13.61 10.35
N ARG A 57 -8.92 -13.57 10.06
CA ARG A 57 -9.85 -14.67 10.34
C ARG A 57 -10.11 -15.57 9.13
N ASN A 58 -10.17 -14.97 7.95
CA ASN A 58 -10.56 -15.65 6.71
C ASN A 58 -9.41 -15.60 5.70
N GLY A 59 -8.59 -16.67 5.70
CA GLY A 59 -7.49 -16.79 4.75
C GLY A 59 -6.27 -15.91 5.11
N ALA A 60 -5.97 -15.77 6.39
CA ALA A 60 -4.84 -14.99 6.89
C ALA A 60 -3.51 -15.31 6.18
N GLU A 61 -3.28 -16.58 5.89
CA GLU A 61 -2.11 -17.07 5.17
C GLU A 61 -1.94 -16.44 3.78
N ARG A 62 -3.06 -16.18 3.07
CA ARG A 62 -3.04 -15.57 1.73
C ARG A 62 -2.66 -14.10 1.79
N PHE A 63 -3.26 -13.36 2.72
CA PHE A 63 -2.95 -11.95 2.91
C PHE A 63 -1.54 -11.75 3.44
N PHE A 64 -1.12 -12.59 4.40
CA PHE A 64 0.24 -12.61 4.91
C PHE A 64 1.27 -12.91 3.80
N LEU A 65 1.02 -13.96 3.00
CA LEU A 65 1.91 -14.31 1.89
C LEU A 65 1.96 -13.19 0.84
N ALA A 66 0.81 -12.54 0.56
CA ALA A 66 0.77 -11.41 -0.35
C ALA A 66 1.56 -10.22 0.17
N ALA A 67 1.47 -9.91 1.47
CA ALA A 67 2.23 -8.85 2.12
C ALA A 67 3.73 -9.14 2.06
N VAL A 68 4.16 -10.34 2.44
CA VAL A 68 5.57 -10.76 2.35
C VAL A 68 6.10 -10.67 0.92
N LEU A 69 5.35 -11.15 -0.07
CA LEU A 69 5.78 -11.06 -1.47
C LEU A 69 5.86 -9.61 -1.95
N PHE A 70 4.92 -8.78 -1.53
CA PHE A 70 4.94 -7.35 -1.86
C PHE A 70 6.17 -6.66 -1.27
N ASP A 71 6.49 -6.93 0.00
CA ASP A 71 7.68 -6.39 0.67
C ASP A 71 8.98 -6.90 0.04
N VAL A 72 9.03 -8.17 -0.35
CA VAL A 72 10.18 -8.74 -1.09
C VAL A 72 10.38 -7.98 -2.41
N PHE A 73 9.31 -7.69 -3.16
CA PHE A 73 9.44 -6.88 -4.38
C PHE A 73 9.92 -5.45 -4.10
N LEU A 74 9.49 -4.84 -3.00
CA LEU A 74 9.97 -3.51 -2.60
C LEU A 74 11.46 -3.54 -2.22
N VAL A 75 11.90 -4.55 -1.48
CA VAL A 75 13.32 -4.72 -1.13
C VAL A 75 14.17 -4.91 -2.40
N ILE A 76 13.75 -5.78 -3.31
CA ILE A 76 14.44 -6.01 -4.58
C ILE A 76 14.52 -4.70 -5.39
N ALA A 77 13.45 -3.93 -5.44
CA ALA A 77 13.40 -2.64 -6.12
C ALA A 77 14.33 -1.60 -5.47
N GLY A 78 14.55 -1.69 -4.17
CA GLY A 78 15.44 -0.82 -3.38
C GLY A 78 16.92 -1.19 -3.49
N ILE A 79 17.30 -2.37 -4.02
CA ILE A 79 18.69 -2.83 -4.10
C ILE A 79 19.65 -1.78 -4.69
N PRO A 80 19.32 -1.07 -5.79
CA PRO A 80 20.24 -0.07 -6.36
C PRO A 80 20.55 1.07 -5.37
N ALA A 81 19.54 1.51 -4.60
CA ALA A 81 19.73 2.55 -3.58
C ALA A 81 20.61 2.04 -2.44
N ILE A 82 20.34 0.82 -1.95
CA ILE A 82 21.12 0.18 -0.89
C ILE A 82 22.58 0.01 -1.33
N ALA A 83 22.82 -0.46 -2.55
CA ALA A 83 24.15 -0.62 -3.11
C ALA A 83 24.93 0.71 -3.19
N GLY A 84 24.25 1.80 -3.61
CA GLY A 84 24.83 3.14 -3.63
C GLY A 84 25.25 3.62 -2.25
N VAL A 85 24.37 3.43 -1.23
CA VAL A 85 24.66 3.79 0.16
C VAL A 85 25.85 2.99 0.71
N LEU A 86 25.87 1.67 0.51
CA LEU A 86 26.94 0.79 0.98
C LEU A 86 28.30 1.14 0.33
N TYR A 87 28.29 1.45 -0.96
CA TYR A 87 29.51 1.87 -1.65
C TYR A 87 30.03 3.20 -1.11
N PHE A 88 29.14 4.18 -0.93
CA PHE A 88 29.50 5.48 -0.35
C PHE A 88 30.09 5.33 1.06
N TYR A 89 29.49 4.48 1.88
CA TYR A 89 29.99 4.21 3.24
C TYR A 89 31.39 3.59 3.26
N LYS A 90 31.68 2.69 2.29
CA LYS A 90 32.98 2.01 2.21
C LYS A 90 34.10 2.90 1.67
N THR A 91 33.79 3.75 0.69
CA THR A 91 34.83 4.53 -0.05
C THR A 91 34.94 5.97 0.46
N GLY A 92 34.03 6.41 1.32
CA GLY A 92 34.00 7.77 1.80
C GLY A 92 33.54 8.79 0.75
N VAL A 93 33.73 10.06 1.04
CA VAL A 93 33.31 11.16 0.17
C VAL A 93 34.27 11.34 -0.98
N SER A 94 33.86 10.92 -2.18
CA SER A 94 34.57 11.18 -3.44
C SER A 94 33.53 11.54 -4.53
N GLY A 95 33.97 12.18 -5.59
CA GLY A 95 33.05 12.53 -6.69
C GLY A 95 32.37 11.30 -7.29
N LEU A 96 33.07 10.18 -7.42
CA LEU A 96 32.54 8.93 -7.93
C LEU A 96 31.55 8.30 -6.94
N SER A 97 31.87 8.24 -5.64
CA SER A 97 30.96 7.67 -4.62
C SER A 97 29.69 8.47 -4.49
N GLY A 98 29.75 9.80 -4.55
CA GLY A 98 28.58 10.67 -4.57
C GLY A 98 27.71 10.47 -5.80
N ALA A 99 28.33 10.32 -6.99
CA ALA A 99 27.60 10.06 -8.23
C ALA A 99 26.89 8.68 -8.21
N LEU A 100 27.55 7.64 -7.70
CA LEU A 100 26.96 6.30 -7.57
C LEU A 100 25.85 6.26 -6.52
N LEU A 101 25.97 7.00 -5.42
CA LEU A 101 24.92 7.15 -4.43
C LEU A 101 23.69 7.81 -5.07
N ALA A 102 23.87 8.93 -5.78
CA ALA A 102 22.78 9.64 -6.44
C ALA A 102 22.09 8.76 -7.51
N ALA A 103 22.88 8.13 -8.38
CA ALA A 103 22.35 7.24 -9.42
C ALA A 103 21.62 6.04 -8.84
N GLY A 104 22.19 5.37 -7.83
CA GLY A 104 21.56 4.25 -7.13
C GLY A 104 20.25 4.63 -6.45
N SER A 105 20.21 5.79 -5.79
CA SER A 105 19.02 6.32 -5.15
C SER A 105 17.91 6.63 -6.16
N ILE A 106 18.24 7.28 -7.27
CA ILE A 106 17.29 7.60 -8.34
C ILE A 106 16.73 6.31 -8.96
N LEU A 107 17.60 5.35 -9.29
CA LEU A 107 17.17 4.05 -9.85
C LEU A 107 16.29 3.27 -8.84
N GLY A 108 16.70 3.21 -7.58
CA GLY A 108 15.93 2.57 -6.52
C GLY A 108 14.55 3.20 -6.34
N LEU A 109 14.45 4.53 -6.35
CA LEU A 109 13.18 5.25 -6.29
C LEU A 109 12.29 4.92 -7.50
N ILE A 110 12.85 4.92 -8.71
CA ILE A 110 12.10 4.58 -9.95
C ILE A 110 11.55 3.15 -9.86
N PHE A 111 12.38 2.18 -9.47
CA PHE A 111 11.94 0.78 -9.37
C PHE A 111 10.91 0.57 -8.27
N THR A 112 11.13 1.16 -7.08
CA THR A 112 10.17 1.12 -5.98
C THR A 112 8.82 1.71 -6.40
N PHE A 113 8.86 2.84 -7.09
CA PHE A 113 7.66 3.49 -7.61
C PHE A 113 6.94 2.62 -8.66
N CYS A 114 7.67 1.97 -9.57
CA CYS A 114 7.10 1.02 -10.53
C CYS A 114 6.44 -0.19 -9.85
N VAL A 115 7.03 -0.70 -8.76
CA VAL A 115 6.46 -1.80 -7.96
C VAL A 115 5.18 -1.34 -7.27
N LEU A 116 5.21 -0.19 -6.60
CA LEU A 116 4.04 0.39 -5.95
C LEU A 116 2.89 0.61 -6.94
N LEU A 117 3.15 1.25 -8.09
CA LEU A 117 2.15 1.46 -9.14
C LEU A 117 1.59 0.16 -9.70
N THR A 118 2.40 -0.89 -9.77
CA THR A 118 1.97 -2.14 -10.39
C THR A 118 1.18 -3.01 -9.42
N TYR A 119 1.58 -3.10 -8.15
CA TYR A 119 1.07 -4.11 -7.23
C TYR A 119 0.22 -3.56 -6.08
N ARG A 120 0.02 -2.22 -5.99
CA ARG A 120 -0.85 -1.60 -4.99
C ARG A 120 -2.27 -2.19 -4.97
N MET A 121 -2.76 -2.66 -6.13
CA MET A 121 -4.12 -3.19 -6.29
C MET A 121 -4.26 -4.68 -5.95
N VAL A 122 -3.17 -5.39 -5.63
CA VAL A 122 -3.21 -6.83 -5.34
C VAL A 122 -4.18 -7.16 -4.21
N PHE A 123 -4.17 -6.35 -3.16
CA PHE A 123 -5.02 -6.57 -1.99
C PHE A 123 -6.51 -6.43 -2.31
N PHE A 124 -6.90 -5.49 -3.20
CA PHE A 124 -8.28 -5.39 -3.69
C PHE A 124 -8.69 -6.66 -4.45
N PHE A 125 -7.83 -7.19 -5.31
CA PHE A 125 -8.11 -8.45 -6.03
C PHE A 125 -8.23 -9.65 -5.09
N LEU A 126 -7.41 -9.72 -4.03
CA LEU A 126 -7.49 -10.80 -3.05
C LEU A 126 -8.76 -10.73 -2.20
N LEU A 127 -9.22 -9.52 -1.87
CA LEU A 127 -10.46 -9.30 -1.13
C LEU A 127 -11.69 -9.66 -1.98
N ASP A 128 -11.67 -9.25 -3.24
CA ASP A 128 -12.79 -9.40 -4.15
C ASP A 128 -12.96 -10.84 -4.65
N HIS A 129 -11.85 -11.57 -4.78
CA HIS A 129 -11.85 -12.94 -5.28
C HIS A 129 -11.26 -13.92 -4.25
N PRO A 130 -12.07 -14.44 -3.31
CA PRO A 130 -11.59 -15.32 -2.23
C PRO A 130 -10.91 -16.61 -2.72
N HIS A 131 -11.22 -17.06 -3.94
CA HIS A 131 -10.66 -18.31 -4.52
C HIS A 131 -9.39 -18.05 -5.33
N LEU A 132 -9.00 -16.80 -5.54
CA LEU A 132 -7.83 -16.46 -6.34
C LEU A 132 -6.55 -16.79 -5.55
N SER A 133 -5.60 -17.51 -6.18
CA SER A 133 -4.30 -17.73 -5.56
C SER A 133 -3.49 -16.41 -5.51
N VAL A 134 -2.61 -16.29 -4.52
CA VAL A 134 -1.76 -15.10 -4.38
C VAL A 134 -0.97 -14.82 -5.66
N ARG A 135 -0.39 -15.86 -6.27
CA ARG A 135 0.37 -15.73 -7.52
C ARG A 135 -0.50 -15.22 -8.68
N ASP A 136 -1.74 -15.70 -8.78
CA ASP A 136 -2.66 -15.26 -9.82
C ASP A 136 -3.18 -13.85 -9.55
N ALA A 137 -3.35 -13.45 -8.29
CA ALA A 137 -3.66 -12.07 -7.91
C ALA A 137 -2.57 -11.09 -8.39
N PHE A 138 -1.29 -11.40 -8.17
CA PHE A 138 -0.17 -10.60 -8.69
C PHE A 138 -0.16 -10.56 -10.23
N ARG A 139 -0.43 -11.69 -10.89
CA ARG A 139 -0.50 -11.75 -12.36
C ARG A 139 -1.67 -10.93 -12.92
N THR A 140 -2.84 -11.03 -12.29
CA THR A 140 -4.05 -10.28 -12.67
C THR A 140 -3.85 -8.80 -12.44
N CYS A 141 -3.30 -8.41 -11.30
CA CYS A 141 -2.96 -7.03 -10.97
C CYS A 141 -2.01 -6.43 -12.02
N ARG A 142 -0.97 -7.17 -12.41
CA ARG A 142 -0.02 -6.73 -13.45
C ARG A 142 -0.71 -6.55 -14.81
N LYS A 143 -1.66 -7.41 -15.18
CA LYS A 143 -2.46 -7.26 -16.41
C LYS A 143 -3.39 -6.05 -16.33
N PHE A 144 -4.08 -5.92 -15.20
CA PHE A 144 -4.99 -4.80 -14.93
C PHE A 144 -4.30 -3.44 -15.04
N MET A 145 -3.06 -3.35 -14.55
CA MET A 145 -2.28 -2.11 -14.57
C MET A 145 -1.70 -1.75 -15.94
N ARG A 146 -1.76 -2.65 -16.94
CA ARG A 146 -1.33 -2.32 -18.29
C ARG A 146 -2.23 -1.23 -18.90
N GLY A 147 -1.62 -0.11 -19.28
CA GLY A 147 -2.33 1.05 -19.84
C GLY A 147 -2.94 2.00 -18.79
N ARG A 148 -3.17 1.55 -17.54
CA ARG A 148 -3.79 2.34 -16.47
C ARG A 148 -2.78 3.02 -15.54
N ARG A 149 -1.49 2.71 -15.67
CA ARG A 149 -0.42 3.28 -14.81
C ARG A 149 -0.38 4.80 -14.84
N ARG A 150 -0.64 5.43 -16.00
CA ARG A 150 -0.66 6.90 -16.13
C ARG A 150 -1.79 7.52 -15.30
N LYS A 151 -2.99 6.91 -15.29
CA LYS A 151 -4.14 7.38 -14.50
C LYS A 151 -3.84 7.26 -13.00
N LEU A 152 -3.27 6.13 -12.56
CA LEU A 152 -2.86 5.95 -11.16
C LEU A 152 -1.75 6.92 -10.78
N LEU A 153 -0.77 7.13 -11.65
CA LEU A 153 0.31 8.08 -11.46
C LEU A 153 -0.24 9.50 -11.25
N TYR A 154 -1.18 9.93 -12.08
CA TYR A 154 -1.83 11.24 -11.94
C TYR A 154 -2.55 11.37 -10.58
N ILE A 155 -3.28 10.33 -10.17
CA ILE A 155 -3.92 10.27 -8.85
C ILE A 155 -2.88 10.45 -7.74
N LEU A 156 -1.78 9.69 -7.76
CA LEU A 156 -0.73 9.77 -6.73
C LEU A 156 -0.05 11.14 -6.71
N PHE A 157 0.22 11.75 -7.88
CA PHE A 157 0.75 13.11 -7.94
C PHE A 157 -0.21 14.15 -7.35
N SER A 158 -1.51 13.98 -7.55
CA SER A 158 -2.53 14.83 -6.92
C SER A 158 -2.47 14.77 -5.39
N PHE A 159 -2.03 13.64 -4.82
CA PHE A 159 -1.86 13.49 -3.37
C PHE A 159 -0.54 14.00 -2.82
N LEU A 160 0.43 14.41 -3.66
CA LEU A 160 1.72 14.94 -3.18
C LEU A 160 1.54 16.20 -2.31
N GLY A 161 0.64 17.10 -2.72
CA GLY A 161 0.33 18.29 -1.92
C GLY A 161 -0.29 17.94 -0.55
N TRP A 162 -1.17 16.94 -0.52
CA TRP A 162 -1.73 16.43 0.73
C TRP A 162 -0.69 15.71 1.59
N GLY A 163 0.27 15.00 0.96
CA GLY A 163 1.39 14.37 1.65
C GLY A 163 2.29 15.40 2.34
N SER A 164 2.60 16.52 1.68
CA SER A 164 3.37 17.60 2.31
C SER A 164 2.63 18.22 3.48
N LEU A 165 1.29 18.37 3.38
CA LEU A 165 0.46 18.82 4.51
C LEU A 165 0.51 17.83 5.68
N ALA A 166 0.51 16.52 5.42
CA ALA A 166 0.65 15.50 6.46
C ALA A 166 1.99 15.63 7.20
N ILE A 167 3.09 15.87 6.48
CA ILE A 167 4.41 16.09 7.07
C ILE A 167 4.42 17.37 7.91
N CYS A 168 3.91 18.49 7.38
CA CYS A 168 3.86 19.77 8.09
C CYS A 168 2.99 19.74 9.34
N SER A 169 1.97 18.88 9.37
CA SER A 169 1.07 18.70 10.53
C SER A 169 1.54 17.61 11.50
N PHE A 170 2.79 17.15 11.42
CA PHE A 170 3.30 16.04 12.22
C PHE A 170 2.44 14.77 12.15
N GLY A 171 1.84 14.49 10.99
CA GLY A 171 1.01 13.31 10.76
C GLY A 171 -0.47 13.48 11.10
N ILE A 172 -0.89 14.57 11.76
CA ILE A 172 -2.31 14.76 12.13
C ILE A 172 -3.21 14.77 10.88
N ALA A 173 -2.80 15.45 9.81
CA ALA A 173 -3.57 15.47 8.57
C ALA A 173 -3.68 14.08 7.89
N ALA A 174 -2.77 13.16 8.16
CA ALA A 174 -2.82 11.80 7.61
C ALA A 174 -4.07 11.04 8.03
N LEU A 175 -4.67 11.34 9.20
CA LEU A 175 -5.92 10.73 9.67
C LEU A 175 -7.08 10.96 8.70
N TRP A 176 -7.12 12.10 8.02
CA TRP A 176 -8.14 12.42 7.00
C TRP A 176 -7.69 12.04 5.60
N ILE A 177 -6.41 12.19 5.30
CA ILE A 177 -5.86 11.90 3.97
C ILE A 177 -5.90 10.40 3.68
N SER A 178 -5.62 9.54 4.67
CA SER A 178 -5.56 8.09 4.50
C SER A 178 -6.89 7.49 4.01
N PRO A 179 -8.06 7.72 4.66
CA PRO A 179 -9.32 7.18 4.19
C PRO A 179 -9.71 7.75 2.82
N TYR A 180 -9.42 9.03 2.56
CA TYR A 180 -9.69 9.66 1.26
C TYR A 180 -8.84 9.02 0.15
N MET A 181 -7.57 8.76 0.41
CA MET A 181 -6.68 8.07 -0.54
C MET A 181 -7.14 6.62 -0.79
N THR A 182 -7.54 5.90 0.25
CA THR A 182 -8.06 4.53 0.13
C THR A 182 -9.33 4.51 -0.72
N GLN A 183 -10.25 5.44 -0.50
CA GLN A 183 -11.47 5.55 -1.30
C GLN A 183 -11.19 5.90 -2.76
N THR A 184 -10.24 6.79 -3.02
CA THR A 184 -9.84 7.15 -4.39
C THR A 184 -9.22 5.95 -5.13
N LEU A 185 -8.38 5.17 -4.45
CA LEU A 185 -7.79 3.95 -5.01
C LEU A 185 -8.85 2.87 -5.26
N LEU A 186 -9.83 2.74 -4.37
CA LEU A 186 -10.97 1.85 -4.55
C LEU A 186 -11.81 2.25 -5.77
N THR A 187 -12.13 3.54 -5.91
CA THR A 187 -12.85 4.05 -7.11
C THR A 187 -12.07 3.77 -8.38
N PHE A 188 -10.75 3.94 -8.37
CA PHE A 188 -9.89 3.57 -9.50
C PHE A 188 -9.96 2.07 -9.81
N TYR A 189 -10.02 1.20 -8.79
CA TYR A 189 -10.17 -0.23 -8.96
C TYR A 189 -11.52 -0.58 -9.58
N LEU A 190 -12.62 -0.05 -9.05
CA LEU A 190 -14.00 -0.29 -9.53
C LEU A 190 -14.22 0.25 -10.95
N ASP A 191 -13.67 1.43 -11.29
CA ASP A 191 -13.66 1.96 -12.66
C ASP A 191 -12.89 1.02 -13.62
N GLY A 192 -11.78 0.48 -13.14
CA GLY A 192 -10.97 -0.44 -13.94
C GLY A 192 -11.60 -1.82 -14.16
N THR A 193 -12.43 -2.30 -13.25
CA THR A 193 -13.18 -3.56 -13.37
C THR A 193 -14.50 -3.38 -14.11
N GLY A 194 -14.95 -2.14 -14.35
CA GLY A 194 -16.26 -1.84 -14.93
C GLY A 194 -17.42 -1.99 -13.96
N GLU A 195 -17.14 -2.12 -12.67
CA GLU A 195 -18.16 -2.24 -11.63
C GLU A 195 -18.72 -0.88 -11.23
N LEU A 196 -17.95 0.18 -11.39
CA LEU A 196 -18.35 1.53 -10.96
C LEU A 196 -19.65 2.00 -11.61
N ASP A 197 -19.85 1.67 -12.89
CA ASP A 197 -21.07 2.04 -13.63
C ASP A 197 -22.31 1.24 -13.20
N GLN A 198 -22.11 0.12 -12.48
CA GLN A 198 -23.19 -0.75 -12.02
C GLN A 198 -23.61 -0.41 -10.57
N ILE A 199 -22.80 0.36 -9.86
CA ILE A 199 -23.12 0.78 -8.49
C ILE A 199 -24.20 1.87 -8.57
N PRO A 200 -25.39 1.66 -7.95
CA PRO A 200 -26.43 2.67 -7.97
C PRO A 200 -25.92 3.96 -7.30
N VAL A 201 -26.02 5.06 -8.01
CA VAL A 201 -25.73 6.38 -7.44
C VAL A 201 -26.63 6.59 -6.25
N ARG A 202 -26.04 6.72 -5.06
CA ARG A 202 -26.80 7.03 -3.85
C ARG A 202 -27.47 8.38 -4.00
N ASP A 203 -28.78 8.38 -4.14
CA ASP A 203 -29.58 9.60 -4.15
C ASP A 203 -29.73 10.09 -2.70
N TYR A 204 -28.76 10.88 -2.25
CA TYR A 204 -28.76 11.47 -0.91
C TYR A 204 -29.99 12.33 -0.65
N ASP A 205 -30.60 12.90 -1.69
CA ASP A 205 -31.82 13.69 -1.57
C ASP A 205 -33.03 12.81 -1.23
N GLN A 206 -33.10 11.59 -1.78
CA GLN A 206 -34.15 10.63 -1.40
C GLN A 206 -33.94 10.08 0.01
N GLU A 207 -32.69 9.80 0.41
CA GLU A 207 -32.40 9.38 1.78
C GLU A 207 -32.73 10.49 2.79
N ALA A 208 -32.36 11.73 2.51
CA ALA A 208 -32.69 12.89 3.34
C ALA A 208 -34.23 13.07 3.48
N ARG A 209 -34.98 12.92 2.38
CA ARG A 209 -36.45 12.99 2.41
C ARG A 209 -37.10 11.85 3.21
N ARG A 210 -36.53 10.63 3.16
CA ARG A 210 -37.00 9.50 4.01
C ARG A 210 -36.75 9.77 5.48
N PHE A 211 -35.57 10.34 5.84
CA PHE A 211 -35.30 10.73 7.22
C PHE A 211 -36.20 11.83 7.72
N THR A 212 -36.45 12.89 6.92
CA THR A 212 -37.35 13.99 7.30
C THR A 212 -38.81 13.55 7.37
N GLY A 213 -39.24 12.65 6.46
CA GLY A 213 -40.63 12.13 6.46
C GLY A 213 -40.92 11.10 7.54
N SER A 214 -39.92 10.57 8.25
CA SER A 214 -40.13 9.65 9.38
C SER A 214 -40.16 10.36 10.75
N ILE A 215 -39.95 11.68 10.77
CA ILE A 215 -39.96 12.50 11.99
C ILE A 215 -41.29 13.24 12.17
N PHE A 216 -42.14 13.24 11.15
CA PHE A 216 -43.51 13.77 11.16
C PHE A 216 -44.53 12.65 10.91
#